data_73611aaea953dbbd2d65c74f0a3478bc
#
_entry.id   73611aaea953dbbd2d65c74f0a3478bc
#
_cell.length_a   1.000
_cell.length_b   1.000
_cell.length_c   1.000
_cell.angle_alpha   90.00
_cell.angle_beta   90.00
_cell.angle_gamma   90.00
#
_symmetry.space_group_name_H-M   'P 1'
#
loop_
_entity.id
_entity.type
_entity.pdbx_description
1 polymer ?
#
loop_
_entity_poly.entity_id
_entity_poly.type
_entity_poly.pdbx_seq_one_letter_code
_entity_poly.pdbx_strand_id
1 'polypeptide(L)'
;MTPSRCSPRSTRWLAVSLAGVALLLAACSDSGTGPGPAKPADPLATAANIQDLDEIFTTPLFQSLGLASSYSPAGTSPLGALRTLLHAARSTLGARRDLSAGARRGVVMSLRGALAPPSGPGAAAVLPPELLGKTYEWDAVGFAGYIITNRQDPDAPADGVRFILYELGAFGQPVLPLHEFAYADLKDESAATQKLHVVVGAHAPVVTYLDYAIVGTATSSSNTATVVGYITDGTRQLDFNAAATSTASAYTLDIAFDVNAAFAHARLKATLTQPSANIVTVNEDLRLQFDAEVLTVTGSETIDLNTFEESGKVTVGVNGGIYATAAIANGTPTFTGGGGQDLTPNDLVALNAIYGAIGTVASRFGALSAPGASIGV
;
A
#
# COMPACT_ATOMS: atom_id res chain seq x y z
N MET A 1 -43.73 -36.44 44.18
CA MET A 1 -43.41 -37.89 44.41
C MET A 1 -42.01 -38.12 43.94
N THR A 2 -41.23 -38.61 44.84
CA THR A 2 -39.83 -39.13 44.85
C THR A 2 -38.68 -38.18 44.57
N PRO A 3 -37.79 -38.08 45.55
CA PRO A 3 -36.55 -37.32 45.47
C PRO A 3 -35.38 -38.23 45.07
N SER A 4 -34.39 -37.68 44.39
CA SER A 4 -33.13 -38.36 44.13
C SER A 4 -31.94 -37.55 44.61
N ARG A 5 -31.42 -37.96 45.65
CA ARG A 5 -30.11 -38.17 46.24
C ARG A 5 -28.93 -37.41 45.63
N CYS A 6 -28.41 -36.53 46.45
CA CYS A 6 -27.04 -36.08 46.49
C CYS A 6 -26.04 -37.24 46.72
N SER A 7 -24.93 -37.21 46.03
CA SER A 7 -23.75 -38.01 46.35
C SER A 7 -22.52 -37.08 46.39
N PRO A 8 -21.73 -37.05 47.49
CA PRO A 8 -20.54 -36.28 47.57
C PRO A 8 -19.36 -37.09 47.05
N ARG A 9 -18.52 -36.51 46.18
CA ARG A 9 -17.21 -37.07 45.83
C ARG A 9 -16.09 -36.08 46.15
N SER A 10 -15.51 -36.38 47.28
CA SER A 10 -14.11 -36.50 47.63
C SER A 10 -13.12 -35.45 47.04
N THR A 11 -12.87 -34.51 47.89
CA THR A 11 -11.64 -33.76 48.07
C THR A 11 -10.43 -34.70 48.27
N ARG A 12 -9.57 -34.83 47.28
CA ARG A 12 -8.15 -35.25 47.42
C ARG A 12 -7.50 -35.02 46.07
N TRP A 13 -6.66 -34.01 45.95
CA TRP A 13 -5.52 -33.80 45.04
C TRP A 13 -5.11 -32.34 45.08
N LEU A 14 -4.52 -31.91 46.16
CA LEU A 14 -3.81 -30.64 46.31
C LEU A 14 -2.63 -30.86 47.22
N ALA A 15 -1.59 -31.47 46.72
CA ALA A 15 -0.29 -31.47 47.40
C ALA A 15 0.82 -32.12 46.56
N VAL A 16 1.00 -31.79 45.29
CA VAL A 16 2.29 -32.03 44.58
C VAL A 16 2.30 -31.07 43.41
N SER A 17 2.73 -29.86 43.55
CA SER A 17 3.10 -28.95 42.44
C SER A 17 3.76 -27.64 42.95
N LEU A 18 4.48 -27.65 44.06
CA LEU A 18 5.21 -26.45 44.55
C LEU A 18 6.72 -26.57 44.45
N ALA A 19 7.27 -27.65 43.91
CA ALA A 19 8.73 -27.82 43.78
C ALA A 19 9.27 -27.60 42.34
N GLY A 20 8.41 -27.33 41.36
CA GLY A 20 8.83 -27.17 39.95
C GLY A 20 9.02 -25.74 39.47
N VAL A 21 8.61 -24.73 40.22
CA VAL A 21 8.64 -23.32 39.79
C VAL A 21 9.91 -22.57 40.19
N ALA A 22 10.71 -23.10 41.11
CA ALA A 22 11.92 -22.44 41.59
C ALA A 22 13.17 -22.61 40.72
N LEU A 23 13.14 -23.46 39.65
CA LEU A 23 14.30 -23.72 38.80
C LEU A 23 14.24 -23.00 37.42
N LEU A 24 13.17 -22.27 37.12
CA LEU A 24 13.05 -21.48 35.89
C LEU A 24 13.34 -19.98 36.05
N LEU A 25 13.63 -19.53 37.28
CA LEU A 25 13.96 -18.12 37.58
C LEU A 25 15.47 -17.82 37.64
N ALA A 26 16.33 -18.83 37.43
CA ALA A 26 17.78 -18.62 37.45
C ALA A 26 18.45 -18.48 36.09
N ALA A 27 17.67 -18.45 34.98
CA ALA A 27 18.22 -18.34 33.64
C ALA A 27 18.01 -16.98 32.98
N CYS A 28 17.51 -15.97 33.68
CA CYS A 28 17.30 -14.62 33.13
C CYS A 28 18.05 -13.56 33.95
N SER A 29 19.36 -13.73 34.10
CA SER A 29 20.24 -12.62 34.52
C SER A 29 21.37 -12.50 33.49
N ASP A 30 21.00 -12.22 32.22
CA ASP A 30 21.94 -11.65 31.29
C ASP A 30 21.46 -10.24 30.94
N SER A 31 22.04 -9.31 31.69
CA SER A 31 21.87 -7.89 31.54
C SER A 31 22.53 -7.47 30.23
N GLY A 32 21.72 -7.14 29.22
CA GLY A 32 22.18 -6.32 28.11
C GLY A 32 22.19 -6.94 26.70
N THR A 33 21.37 -7.92 26.43
CA THR A 33 21.23 -8.38 25.04
C THR A 33 19.99 -7.74 24.39
N GLY A 34 20.22 -6.69 23.63
CA GLY A 34 19.35 -6.37 22.52
C GLY A 34 19.15 -7.62 21.63
N PRO A 35 18.16 -7.63 20.73
CA PRO A 35 17.92 -8.79 19.87
C PRO A 35 19.23 -9.19 19.16
N GLY A 36 19.62 -10.46 19.32
CA GLY A 36 20.84 -11.02 18.71
C GLY A 36 20.79 -10.96 17.17
N PRO A 37 21.94 -11.24 16.50
CA PRO A 37 21.96 -11.30 15.05
C PRO A 37 21.07 -12.45 14.56
N ALA A 38 20.31 -12.20 13.48
CA ALA A 38 19.46 -13.19 12.86
C ALA A 38 19.56 -13.09 11.33
N LYS A 39 19.29 -14.19 10.63
CA LYS A 39 19.24 -14.25 9.16
C LYS A 39 17.99 -15.00 8.73
N PRO A 40 17.46 -14.75 7.50
CA PRO A 40 16.49 -15.64 6.88
C PRO A 40 17.04 -17.06 6.79
N ALA A 41 16.17 -18.05 6.89
CA ALA A 41 16.55 -19.45 6.71
C ALA A 41 17.06 -19.70 5.29
N ASP A 42 16.42 -19.07 4.30
CA ASP A 42 16.82 -19.04 2.90
C ASP A 42 16.67 -17.61 2.34
N PRO A 43 17.76 -16.84 2.20
CA PRO A 43 17.70 -15.48 1.70
C PRO A 43 17.11 -15.34 0.29
N LEU A 44 17.35 -16.34 -0.60
CA LEU A 44 16.80 -16.29 -1.96
C LEU A 44 15.29 -16.55 -1.97
N ALA A 45 14.81 -17.51 -1.17
CA ALA A 45 13.38 -17.74 -1.00
C ALA A 45 12.67 -16.52 -0.40
N THR A 46 13.29 -15.86 0.58
CA THR A 46 12.78 -14.60 1.14
C THR A 46 12.64 -13.52 0.06
N ALA A 47 13.65 -13.36 -0.81
CA ALA A 47 13.58 -12.41 -1.92
C ALA A 47 12.47 -12.76 -2.93
N ALA A 48 12.28 -14.06 -3.24
CA ALA A 48 11.22 -14.54 -4.13
C ALA A 48 9.83 -14.26 -3.53
N ASN A 49 9.60 -14.59 -2.26
CA ASN A 49 8.33 -14.32 -1.56
C ASN A 49 7.94 -12.84 -1.60
N ILE A 50 8.91 -11.92 -1.51
CA ILE A 50 8.67 -10.48 -1.64
C ILE A 50 8.25 -10.12 -3.07
N GLN A 51 8.82 -10.75 -4.09
CA GLN A 51 8.44 -10.54 -5.48
C GLN A 51 7.03 -11.05 -5.76
N ASP A 52 6.65 -12.19 -5.19
CA ASP A 52 5.32 -12.81 -5.35
C ASP A 52 4.19 -11.91 -4.82
N LEU A 53 4.45 -11.08 -3.79
CA LEU A 53 3.48 -10.06 -3.34
C LEU A 53 3.11 -9.06 -4.44
N ASP A 54 3.98 -8.87 -5.42
CA ASP A 54 3.79 -7.92 -6.51
C ASP A 54 3.01 -8.51 -7.71
N GLU A 55 2.94 -9.84 -7.84
CA GLU A 55 2.39 -10.49 -9.04
C GLU A 55 0.91 -10.16 -9.28
N ILE A 56 0.08 -10.07 -8.23
CA ILE A 56 -1.34 -9.76 -8.37
C ILE A 56 -1.58 -8.41 -9.05
N PHE A 57 -0.64 -7.46 -8.89
CA PHE A 57 -0.69 -6.13 -9.52
C PHE A 57 -0.15 -6.11 -10.95
N THR A 58 0.40 -7.21 -11.44
CA THR A 58 0.92 -7.33 -12.81
C THR A 58 -0.08 -7.98 -13.77
N THR A 59 -1.28 -8.33 -13.30
CA THR A 59 -2.34 -8.92 -14.12
C THR A 59 -2.79 -7.96 -15.23
N PRO A 60 -3.19 -8.47 -16.42
CA PRO A 60 -3.68 -7.65 -17.52
C PRO A 60 -4.82 -6.71 -17.11
N LEU A 61 -5.70 -7.19 -16.23
CA LEU A 61 -6.80 -6.42 -15.69
C LEU A 61 -6.31 -5.18 -14.93
N PHE A 62 -5.34 -5.35 -14.02
CA PHE A 62 -4.82 -4.25 -13.23
C PHE A 62 -4.05 -3.25 -14.10
N GLN A 63 -3.35 -3.73 -15.12
CA GLN A 63 -2.67 -2.87 -16.10
C GLN A 63 -3.67 -2.04 -16.92
N SER A 64 -4.77 -2.66 -17.39
CA SER A 64 -5.82 -1.97 -18.14
C SER A 64 -6.57 -0.94 -17.27
N LEU A 65 -6.85 -1.25 -15.99
CA LEU A 65 -7.37 -0.28 -15.01
C LEU A 65 -6.40 0.89 -14.83
N GLY A 66 -5.10 0.61 -14.75
CA GLY A 66 -4.05 1.63 -14.65
C GLY A 66 -4.04 2.57 -15.87
N LEU A 67 -4.22 2.03 -17.08
CA LEU A 67 -4.36 2.81 -18.28
C LEU A 67 -5.63 3.68 -18.24
N ALA A 68 -6.79 3.11 -17.95
CA ALA A 68 -8.05 3.84 -17.83
C ALA A 68 -7.93 5.00 -16.82
N SER A 69 -7.28 4.75 -15.69
CA SER A 69 -7.04 5.75 -14.64
C SER A 69 -6.11 6.90 -15.08
N SER A 70 -5.32 6.73 -16.12
CA SER A 70 -4.44 7.77 -16.64
C SER A 70 -5.15 8.81 -17.51
N TYR A 71 -6.34 8.48 -18.00
CA TYR A 71 -7.16 9.36 -18.83
C TYR A 71 -8.25 10.02 -17.99
N SER A 72 -7.92 11.18 -17.43
CA SER A 72 -8.89 12.00 -16.70
C SER A 72 -9.18 13.28 -17.45
N PRO A 73 -10.46 13.67 -17.60
CA PRO A 73 -10.78 15.04 -17.98
C PRO A 73 -10.28 15.98 -16.85
N ALA A 74 -9.42 16.92 -17.21
CA ALA A 74 -8.84 17.87 -16.27
C ALA A 74 -9.93 18.70 -15.59
N GLY A 75 -10.07 18.55 -14.27
CA GLY A 75 -10.95 19.33 -13.42
C GLY A 75 -10.30 19.61 -12.06
N THR A 76 -10.66 20.70 -11.42
CA THR A 76 -10.17 21.09 -10.09
C THR A 76 -11.09 20.51 -9.03
N SER A 77 -10.64 19.52 -8.26
CA SER A 77 -11.46 18.85 -7.27
C SER A 77 -10.81 18.82 -5.89
N PRO A 78 -11.63 18.68 -4.83
CA PRO A 78 -11.14 18.44 -3.46
C PRO A 78 -10.35 17.14 -3.31
N LEU A 79 -10.58 16.12 -4.15
CA LEU A 79 -9.66 14.98 -4.27
C LEU A 79 -8.29 15.34 -4.84
N GLY A 80 -8.10 16.55 -5.35
CA GLY A 80 -6.78 17.07 -5.70
C GLY A 80 -5.79 17.01 -4.52
N ALA A 81 -6.25 17.25 -3.30
CA ALA A 81 -5.45 17.06 -2.09
C ALA A 81 -5.11 15.57 -1.89
N LEU A 82 -6.07 14.67 -2.05
CA LEU A 82 -5.86 13.23 -2.01
C LEU A 82 -4.89 12.78 -3.11
N ARG A 83 -5.07 13.25 -4.34
CA ARG A 83 -4.16 12.99 -5.45
C ARG A 83 -2.73 13.41 -5.11
N THR A 84 -2.56 14.59 -4.53
CA THR A 84 -1.25 15.12 -4.12
C THR A 84 -0.64 14.24 -3.02
N LEU A 85 -1.43 13.84 -2.02
CA LEU A 85 -1.01 12.96 -0.94
C LEU A 85 -0.55 11.58 -1.47
N LEU A 86 -1.33 10.98 -2.36
CA LEU A 86 -1.06 9.67 -2.93
C LEU A 86 0.12 9.71 -3.91
N HIS A 87 0.24 10.80 -4.67
CA HIS A 87 1.37 11.02 -5.56
C HIS A 87 2.66 11.26 -4.76
N ALA A 88 2.59 11.97 -3.64
CA ALA A 88 3.71 12.15 -2.73
C ALA A 88 4.18 10.82 -2.12
N ALA A 89 3.26 10.01 -1.58
CA ALA A 89 3.59 8.68 -1.07
C ALA A 89 4.24 7.81 -2.15
N ARG A 90 3.65 7.76 -3.34
CA ARG A 90 4.19 7.01 -4.49
C ARG A 90 5.59 7.51 -4.87
N SER A 91 5.80 8.83 -4.94
CA SER A 91 7.07 9.41 -5.37
C SER A 91 8.15 9.22 -4.31
N THR A 92 7.83 9.42 -3.04
CA THR A 92 8.80 9.32 -1.93
C THR A 92 9.30 7.89 -1.73
N LEU A 93 8.37 6.94 -1.73
CA LEU A 93 8.67 5.53 -1.45
C LEU A 93 9.01 4.74 -2.73
N GLY A 94 8.53 5.17 -3.90
CA GLY A 94 8.86 4.57 -5.20
C GLY A 94 10.20 5.01 -5.79
N ALA A 95 10.70 6.20 -5.44
CA ALA A 95 11.96 6.76 -5.93
C ALA A 95 13.22 5.96 -5.51
N ARG A 96 13.07 5.06 -4.53
CA ARG A 96 14.15 4.14 -4.13
C ARG A 96 14.63 3.22 -5.25
N ARG A 97 13.81 2.99 -6.29
CA ARG A 97 14.19 2.21 -7.48
C ARG A 97 14.81 3.05 -8.59
N ASP A 98 14.50 4.34 -8.63
CA ASP A 98 15.02 5.27 -9.64
C ASP A 98 15.84 6.37 -8.97
N LEU A 99 17.13 6.14 -8.94
CA LEU A 99 18.14 7.05 -8.35
C LEU A 99 18.43 8.27 -9.20
N SER A 100 17.69 8.49 -10.30
CA SER A 100 17.90 9.66 -11.16
C SER A 100 17.57 10.97 -10.42
N ALA A 101 18.31 12.03 -10.75
CA ALA A 101 18.07 13.37 -10.21
C ALA A 101 16.65 13.88 -10.54
N GLY A 102 16.08 13.42 -11.66
CA GLY A 102 14.71 13.74 -12.07
C GLY A 102 13.66 13.10 -11.17
N ALA A 103 13.84 11.82 -10.83
CA ALA A 103 12.95 11.11 -9.92
C ALA A 103 12.98 11.74 -8.52
N ARG A 104 14.16 12.06 -8.00
CA ARG A 104 14.32 12.77 -6.72
C ARG A 104 13.61 14.13 -6.70
N ARG A 105 13.71 14.91 -7.77
CA ARG A 105 13.00 16.19 -7.89
C ARG A 105 11.48 15.99 -7.90
N GLY A 106 10.98 14.93 -8.55
CA GLY A 106 9.57 14.53 -8.53
C GLY A 106 9.06 14.22 -7.11
N VAL A 107 9.85 13.48 -6.32
CA VAL A 107 9.57 13.20 -4.90
C VAL A 107 9.39 14.50 -4.11
N VAL A 108 10.35 15.41 -4.22
CA VAL A 108 10.32 16.68 -3.47
C VAL A 108 9.12 17.54 -3.83
N MET A 109 8.80 17.66 -5.11
CA MET A 109 7.62 18.42 -5.56
C MET A 109 6.32 17.80 -5.03
N SER A 110 6.25 16.47 -4.99
CA SER A 110 5.10 15.74 -4.43
C SER A 110 4.99 15.90 -2.91
N LEU A 111 6.12 15.88 -2.19
CA LEU A 111 6.15 16.14 -0.75
C LEU A 111 5.68 17.56 -0.41
N ARG A 112 6.13 18.57 -1.15
CA ARG A 112 5.66 19.96 -0.97
C ARG A 112 4.16 20.09 -1.19
N GLY A 113 3.62 19.39 -2.21
CA GLY A 113 2.19 19.34 -2.44
C GLY A 113 1.41 18.65 -1.31
N ALA A 114 1.97 17.55 -0.79
CA ALA A 114 1.35 16.79 0.31
C ALA A 114 1.28 17.59 1.63
N LEU A 115 2.27 18.46 1.86
CA LEU A 115 2.34 19.33 3.04
C LEU A 115 1.60 20.67 2.84
N ALA A 116 0.97 20.88 1.69
CA ALA A 116 0.14 22.07 1.48
C ALA A 116 -1.08 22.06 2.43
N PRO A 117 -1.47 23.23 2.94
CA PRO A 117 -2.63 23.32 3.83
C PRO A 117 -3.89 22.82 3.12
N PRO A 118 -4.80 22.12 3.84
CA PRO A 118 -6.04 21.60 3.28
C PRO A 118 -6.91 22.72 2.70
N SER A 119 -7.43 22.50 1.51
CA SER A 119 -8.47 23.35 0.92
C SER A 119 -9.78 22.99 1.62
N GLY A 120 -10.30 23.84 2.45
CA GLY A 120 -11.51 23.86 3.25
C GLY A 120 -12.49 22.67 3.24
N PRO A 121 -13.45 22.63 4.20
CA PRO A 121 -14.40 21.51 4.32
C PRO A 121 -15.44 21.57 3.20
N GLY A 122 -15.64 20.44 2.51
CA GLY A 122 -16.70 20.29 1.54
C GLY A 122 -17.02 18.80 1.30
N ALA A 123 -18.18 18.34 1.78
CA ALA A 123 -18.78 17.12 1.27
C ALA A 123 -19.39 17.44 -0.11
N ALA A 124 -18.55 17.58 -1.14
CA ALA A 124 -19.01 17.71 -2.52
C ALA A 124 -19.05 16.33 -3.16
N ALA A 125 -19.96 16.12 -4.10
CA ALA A 125 -19.95 14.96 -4.97
C ALA A 125 -18.55 14.77 -5.57
N VAL A 126 -18.12 13.54 -5.68
CA VAL A 126 -16.80 13.19 -6.24
C VAL A 126 -16.85 13.27 -7.76
N LEU A 127 -17.95 12.90 -8.37
CA LEU A 127 -18.15 12.92 -9.82
C LEU A 127 -19.00 14.12 -10.25
N PRO A 128 -18.59 14.87 -11.31
CA PRO A 128 -19.43 15.88 -11.92
C PRO A 128 -20.75 15.27 -12.41
N PRO A 129 -21.91 15.93 -12.16
CA PRO A 129 -23.22 15.40 -12.51
C PRO A 129 -23.37 15.06 -14.03
N GLU A 130 -22.69 15.79 -14.88
CA GLU A 130 -22.69 15.59 -16.34
C GLU A 130 -22.01 14.31 -16.80
N LEU A 131 -21.20 13.69 -15.94
CA LEU A 131 -20.50 12.43 -16.20
C LEU A 131 -21.30 11.20 -15.74
N LEU A 132 -22.27 11.38 -14.85
CA LEU A 132 -23.05 10.27 -14.30
C LEU A 132 -23.79 9.49 -15.39
N GLY A 133 -23.76 8.17 -15.31
CA GLY A 133 -24.33 7.25 -16.29
C GLY A 133 -23.58 7.18 -17.62
N LYS A 134 -22.36 7.73 -17.72
CA LYS A 134 -21.56 7.70 -18.96
C LYS A 134 -20.65 6.49 -19.02
N THR A 135 -20.47 5.99 -20.26
CA THR A 135 -19.49 4.94 -20.56
C THR A 135 -18.33 5.52 -21.35
N TYR A 136 -17.13 5.19 -20.90
CA TYR A 136 -15.88 5.56 -21.54
C TYR A 136 -15.32 4.36 -22.31
N GLU A 137 -14.97 4.57 -23.57
CA GLU A 137 -14.34 3.57 -24.44
C GLU A 137 -13.04 4.13 -25.00
N TRP A 138 -12.14 3.23 -25.39
CA TRP A 138 -10.89 3.62 -26.04
C TRP A 138 -11.15 4.17 -27.46
N ASP A 139 -10.59 5.34 -27.77
CA ASP A 139 -10.61 5.91 -29.13
C ASP A 139 -9.63 5.16 -30.05
N ALA A 140 -10.13 4.16 -30.75
CA ALA A 140 -9.33 3.36 -31.68
C ALA A 140 -8.94 4.11 -32.97
N VAL A 141 -9.58 5.25 -33.26
CA VAL A 141 -9.36 6.02 -34.49
C VAL A 141 -8.42 7.20 -34.25
N GLY A 142 -8.74 8.00 -33.25
CA GLY A 142 -7.95 9.20 -32.94
C GLY A 142 -6.78 8.95 -31.98
N PHE A 143 -6.75 7.78 -31.32
CA PHE A 143 -5.78 7.44 -30.27
C PHE A 143 -5.71 8.50 -29.17
N ALA A 144 -6.80 9.21 -28.93
CA ALA A 144 -6.91 10.26 -27.93
C ALA A 144 -7.00 9.70 -26.48
N GLY A 145 -7.12 8.39 -26.34
CA GLY A 145 -7.32 7.71 -25.07
C GLY A 145 -8.76 7.31 -24.83
N TYR A 146 -9.21 7.36 -23.58
CA TYR A 146 -10.61 7.09 -23.25
C TYR A 146 -11.49 8.31 -23.53
N ILE A 147 -12.57 8.11 -24.27
CA ILE A 147 -13.56 9.13 -24.63
C ILE A 147 -14.96 8.69 -24.25
N ILE A 148 -15.84 9.65 -23.95
CA ILE A 148 -17.26 9.37 -23.77
C ILE A 148 -17.86 9.03 -25.14
N THR A 149 -18.55 7.90 -25.21
CA THR A 149 -19.24 7.47 -26.44
C THR A 149 -20.76 7.47 -26.27
N ASN A 150 -21.48 7.18 -27.36
CA ASN A 150 -22.93 6.99 -27.32
C ASN A 150 -23.34 5.56 -26.90
N ARG A 151 -22.40 4.75 -26.43
CA ARG A 151 -22.68 3.40 -25.94
C ARG A 151 -23.66 3.47 -24.77
N GLN A 152 -24.74 2.70 -24.93
CA GLN A 152 -25.70 2.46 -23.84
C GLN A 152 -25.38 1.10 -23.25
N ASP A 153 -24.90 1.11 -22.02
CA ASP A 153 -24.65 -0.10 -21.26
C ASP A 153 -25.70 -0.14 -20.12
N PRO A 154 -26.69 -1.05 -20.18
CA PRO A 154 -27.81 -1.05 -19.23
C PRO A 154 -27.35 -1.32 -17.78
N ASP A 155 -26.19 -1.94 -17.61
CA ASP A 155 -25.63 -2.27 -16.30
C ASP A 155 -24.65 -1.20 -15.79
N ALA A 156 -24.41 -0.12 -16.57
CA ALA A 156 -23.58 1.00 -16.12
C ALA A 156 -24.23 1.71 -14.92
N PRO A 157 -23.44 2.12 -13.90
CA PRO A 157 -23.98 2.75 -12.72
C PRO A 157 -24.57 4.12 -13.02
N ALA A 158 -25.85 4.33 -12.64
CA ALA A 158 -26.51 5.61 -12.83
C ALA A 158 -25.93 6.74 -11.97
N ASP A 159 -25.29 6.37 -10.86
CA ASP A 159 -24.60 7.23 -9.89
C ASP A 159 -23.08 7.27 -10.09
N GLY A 160 -22.62 6.86 -11.27
CA GLY A 160 -21.19 6.72 -11.55
C GLY A 160 -20.86 6.77 -13.03
N VAL A 161 -19.66 6.31 -13.35
CA VAL A 161 -19.14 6.17 -14.71
C VAL A 161 -18.62 4.76 -14.92
N ARG A 162 -18.66 4.27 -16.16
CA ARG A 162 -18.09 2.99 -16.56
C ARG A 162 -16.94 3.19 -17.54
N PHE A 163 -15.83 2.52 -17.32
CA PHE A 163 -14.74 2.37 -18.29
C PHE A 163 -14.75 0.95 -18.83
N ILE A 164 -14.71 0.81 -20.13
CA ILE A 164 -14.54 -0.49 -20.77
C ILE A 164 -13.05 -0.84 -20.80
N LEU A 165 -12.67 -2.00 -20.28
CA LEU A 165 -11.28 -2.42 -20.19
C LEU A 165 -10.94 -3.36 -21.35
N TYR A 166 -9.79 -3.11 -21.98
CA TYR A 166 -9.33 -3.80 -23.16
C TYR A 166 -8.02 -4.54 -22.93
N GLU A 167 -7.80 -5.62 -23.67
CA GLU A 167 -6.52 -6.29 -23.71
C GLU A 167 -5.42 -5.33 -24.17
N LEU A 168 -4.30 -5.31 -23.45
CA LEU A 168 -3.17 -4.44 -23.75
C LEU A 168 -2.07 -5.20 -24.47
N GLY A 169 -1.47 -4.57 -25.48
CA GLY A 169 -0.26 -5.04 -26.11
C GLY A 169 1.01 -4.72 -25.32
N ALA A 170 2.15 -5.12 -25.88
CA ALA A 170 3.46 -4.97 -25.25
C ALA A 170 3.84 -3.51 -24.89
N PHE A 171 3.23 -2.54 -25.52
CA PHE A 171 3.46 -1.11 -25.25
C PHE A 171 2.45 -0.49 -24.27
N GLY A 172 1.62 -1.32 -23.62
CA GLY A 172 0.61 -0.84 -22.66
C GLY A 172 -0.57 -0.08 -23.31
N GLN A 173 -0.77 -0.23 -24.60
CA GLN A 173 -1.91 0.31 -25.35
C GLN A 173 -2.85 -0.82 -25.74
N PRO A 174 -4.18 -0.57 -25.89
CA PRO A 174 -5.12 -1.57 -26.37
C PRO A 174 -4.71 -2.15 -27.72
N VAL A 175 -4.86 -3.47 -27.86
CA VAL A 175 -4.59 -4.18 -29.12
C VAL A 175 -5.74 -3.94 -30.09
N LEU A 176 -5.41 -3.74 -31.37
CA LEU A 176 -6.42 -3.61 -32.43
C LEU A 176 -6.54 -4.91 -33.25
N PRO A 177 -7.76 -5.38 -33.55
CA PRO A 177 -9.06 -4.80 -33.17
C PRO A 177 -9.24 -4.84 -31.64
N LEU A 178 -10.03 -3.90 -31.09
CA LEU A 178 -10.26 -3.83 -29.64
C LEU A 178 -10.91 -5.12 -29.12
N HIS A 179 -10.29 -5.70 -28.09
CA HIS A 179 -10.80 -6.87 -27.38
C HIS A 179 -11.20 -6.45 -25.96
N GLU A 180 -12.52 -6.24 -25.78
CA GLU A 180 -13.10 -5.97 -24.48
C GLU A 180 -13.12 -7.24 -23.63
N PHE A 181 -12.64 -7.18 -22.38
CA PHE A 181 -12.64 -8.33 -21.48
C PHE A 181 -13.20 -8.02 -20.09
N ALA A 182 -13.27 -6.74 -19.69
CA ALA A 182 -13.71 -6.32 -18.39
C ALA A 182 -14.27 -4.88 -18.43
N TYR A 183 -14.79 -4.43 -17.31
CA TYR A 183 -15.20 -3.05 -17.08
C TYR A 183 -14.73 -2.57 -15.70
N ALA A 184 -14.62 -1.25 -15.54
CA ALA A 184 -14.40 -0.60 -14.26
C ALA A 184 -15.53 0.42 -14.02
N ASP A 185 -16.28 0.21 -12.95
CA ASP A 185 -17.33 1.12 -12.48
C ASP A 185 -16.77 1.98 -11.35
N LEU A 186 -16.97 3.28 -11.45
CA LEU A 186 -16.63 4.25 -10.44
C LEU A 186 -17.94 4.94 -10.02
N LYS A 187 -18.40 4.66 -8.79
CA LYS A 187 -19.66 5.16 -8.24
C LYS A 187 -19.42 6.25 -7.22
N ASP A 188 -20.17 7.33 -7.33
CA ASP A 188 -20.17 8.39 -6.34
C ASP A 188 -21.16 8.05 -5.23
N GLU A 189 -20.64 7.59 -4.10
CA GLU A 189 -21.43 7.29 -2.90
C GLU A 189 -21.27 8.39 -1.82
N SER A 190 -20.92 9.60 -2.24
CA SER A 190 -20.72 10.73 -1.33
C SER A 190 -22.01 11.12 -0.65
N ALA A 191 -21.94 11.38 0.66
CA ALA A 191 -23.03 11.88 1.48
C ALA A 191 -22.48 12.90 2.50
N ALA A 192 -22.22 12.49 3.75
CA ALA A 192 -21.55 13.33 4.75
C ALA A 192 -20.03 13.41 4.52
N THR A 193 -19.47 12.46 3.82
CA THR A 193 -18.06 12.37 3.42
C THR A 193 -17.99 12.10 1.93
N GLN A 194 -16.87 12.45 1.31
CA GLN A 194 -16.58 12.06 -0.06
C GLN A 194 -16.32 10.55 -0.10
N LYS A 195 -16.98 9.84 -1.00
CA LYS A 195 -16.81 8.41 -1.15
C LYS A 195 -16.91 8.02 -2.62
N LEU A 196 -15.83 7.44 -3.13
CA LEU A 196 -15.78 6.80 -4.44
C LEU A 196 -15.68 5.30 -4.25
N HIS A 197 -16.60 4.55 -4.84
CA HIS A 197 -16.59 3.09 -4.85
C HIS A 197 -16.14 2.63 -6.23
N VAL A 198 -15.11 1.79 -6.27
CA VAL A 198 -14.51 1.27 -7.50
C VAL A 198 -14.75 -0.23 -7.57
N VAL A 199 -15.41 -0.68 -8.63
CA VAL A 199 -15.67 -2.09 -8.91
C VAL A 199 -15.11 -2.44 -10.28
N VAL A 200 -14.28 -3.47 -10.36
CA VAL A 200 -13.81 -4.01 -11.65
C VAL A 200 -14.30 -5.43 -11.80
N GLY A 201 -14.97 -5.69 -12.90
CA GLY A 201 -15.59 -6.99 -13.16
C GLY A 201 -15.62 -7.37 -14.63
N ALA A 202 -15.98 -8.64 -14.89
CA ALA A 202 -16.27 -9.17 -16.21
C ALA A 202 -17.73 -9.62 -16.32
N HIS A 203 -18.29 -9.58 -17.54
CA HIS A 203 -19.67 -10.01 -17.78
C HIS A 203 -19.80 -11.51 -18.05
N ALA A 204 -18.75 -12.13 -18.58
CA ALA A 204 -18.79 -13.54 -18.97
C ALA A 204 -17.43 -14.23 -18.73
N PRO A 205 -17.26 -15.01 -17.66
CA PRO A 205 -18.23 -15.20 -16.56
C PRO A 205 -18.40 -13.92 -15.74
N VAL A 206 -19.51 -13.81 -15.00
CA VAL A 206 -19.70 -12.69 -14.06
C VAL A 206 -18.76 -12.90 -12.87
N VAL A 207 -17.73 -12.08 -12.80
CA VAL A 207 -16.69 -12.12 -11.74
C VAL A 207 -16.36 -10.69 -11.35
N THR A 208 -16.26 -10.46 -10.04
CA THR A 208 -15.70 -9.22 -9.50
C THR A 208 -14.24 -9.47 -9.14
N TYR A 209 -13.34 -8.77 -9.83
CA TYR A 209 -11.90 -8.89 -9.62
C TYR A 209 -11.36 -7.88 -8.63
N LEU A 210 -12.05 -6.75 -8.48
CA LEU A 210 -11.62 -5.69 -7.59
C LEU A 210 -12.87 -4.96 -7.09
N ASP A 211 -12.91 -4.73 -5.78
CA ASP A 211 -13.98 -4.00 -5.10
C ASP A 211 -13.38 -3.24 -3.93
N TYR A 212 -13.41 -1.91 -3.98
CA TYR A 212 -12.89 -1.08 -2.91
C TYR A 212 -13.54 0.29 -2.86
N ALA A 213 -13.49 0.91 -1.69
CA ALA A 213 -13.93 2.27 -1.47
C ALA A 213 -12.75 3.19 -1.12
N ILE A 214 -12.77 4.39 -1.70
CA ILE A 214 -11.94 5.52 -1.31
C ILE A 214 -12.82 6.50 -0.55
N VAL A 215 -12.46 6.81 0.70
CA VAL A 215 -13.20 7.78 1.53
C VAL A 215 -12.28 8.94 1.87
N GLY A 216 -12.71 10.15 1.53
CA GLY A 216 -12.00 11.38 1.82
C GLY A 216 -12.74 12.22 2.88
N THR A 217 -12.01 12.73 3.86
CA THR A 217 -12.50 13.73 4.80
C THR A 217 -11.52 14.88 4.90
N ALA A 218 -12.06 16.09 4.90
CA ALA A 218 -11.28 17.31 5.09
C ALA A 218 -11.81 18.10 6.30
N THR A 219 -10.91 18.58 7.13
CA THR A 219 -11.18 19.51 8.22
C THR A 219 -10.36 20.79 8.01
N SER A 220 -10.51 21.77 8.89
CA SER A 220 -9.65 22.98 8.85
C SER A 220 -8.18 22.72 9.15
N SER A 221 -7.81 21.54 9.70
CA SER A 221 -6.46 21.23 10.16
C SER A 221 -5.88 19.96 9.54
N SER A 222 -6.69 19.13 8.89
CA SER A 222 -6.24 17.85 8.32
C SER A 222 -7.08 17.38 7.15
N ASN A 223 -6.46 16.70 6.21
CA ASN A 223 -7.12 15.86 5.22
C ASN A 223 -6.80 14.40 5.52
N THR A 224 -7.80 13.54 5.45
CA THR A 224 -7.64 12.09 5.63
C THR A 224 -8.27 11.37 4.44
N ALA A 225 -7.57 10.37 3.95
CA ALA A 225 -8.05 9.44 2.94
C ALA A 225 -7.91 8.01 3.44
N THR A 226 -8.93 7.19 3.23
CA THR A 226 -8.87 5.76 3.47
C THR A 226 -9.22 4.99 2.21
N VAL A 227 -8.55 3.88 1.97
CA VAL A 227 -8.81 2.97 0.83
C VAL A 227 -8.94 1.58 1.40
N VAL A 228 -10.10 0.96 1.26
CA VAL A 228 -10.40 -0.35 1.84
C VAL A 228 -11.11 -1.22 0.82
N GLY A 229 -10.67 -2.45 0.66
CA GLY A 229 -11.28 -3.41 -0.24
C GLY A 229 -10.36 -4.59 -0.56
N TYR A 230 -10.58 -5.18 -1.72
CA TYR A 230 -9.78 -6.31 -2.18
C TYR A 230 -9.53 -6.27 -3.69
N ILE A 231 -8.51 -7.04 -4.11
CA ILE A 231 -8.23 -7.42 -5.50
C ILE A 231 -8.02 -8.92 -5.57
N THR A 232 -8.49 -9.56 -6.64
CA THR A 232 -8.28 -11.00 -6.86
C THR A 232 -7.96 -11.29 -8.33
N ASP A 233 -7.18 -12.33 -8.58
CA ASP A 233 -6.95 -12.92 -9.90
C ASP A 233 -7.87 -14.14 -10.15
N GLY A 234 -8.80 -14.41 -9.23
CA GLY A 234 -9.69 -15.58 -9.24
C GLY A 234 -9.13 -16.77 -8.46
N THR A 235 -7.87 -16.76 -8.07
CA THR A 235 -7.19 -17.81 -7.28
C THR A 235 -6.66 -17.26 -5.97
N ARG A 236 -6.00 -16.11 -6.04
CA ARG A 236 -5.48 -15.37 -4.88
C ARG A 236 -6.35 -14.16 -4.65
N GLN A 237 -6.50 -13.77 -3.41
CA GLN A 237 -7.12 -12.52 -3.02
C GLN A 237 -6.16 -11.75 -2.12
N LEU A 238 -6.01 -10.48 -2.40
CA LEU A 238 -5.30 -9.52 -1.59
C LEU A 238 -6.31 -8.54 -1.01
N ASP A 239 -6.53 -8.62 0.28
CA ASP A 239 -7.29 -7.62 1.02
C ASP A 239 -6.37 -6.46 1.39
N PHE A 240 -6.86 -5.24 1.32
CA PHE A 240 -6.08 -4.06 1.68
C PHE A 240 -6.88 -3.06 2.50
N ASN A 241 -6.15 -2.42 3.40
CA ASN A 241 -6.62 -1.30 4.19
C ASN A 241 -5.49 -0.28 4.29
N ALA A 242 -5.75 0.93 3.81
CA ALA A 242 -4.76 1.98 3.87
C ALA A 242 -5.39 3.29 4.32
N ALA A 243 -4.64 4.05 5.11
CA ALA A 243 -5.00 5.38 5.57
C ALA A 243 -3.84 6.35 5.33
N ALA A 244 -4.17 7.50 4.79
CA ALA A 244 -3.24 8.61 4.64
C ALA A 244 -3.83 9.85 5.31
N THR A 245 -3.03 10.54 6.12
CA THR A 245 -3.44 11.79 6.78
C THR A 245 -2.40 12.86 6.55
N SER A 246 -2.85 14.04 6.14
CA SER A 246 -2.02 15.24 6.00
C SER A 246 -2.48 16.31 6.98
N THR A 247 -1.50 16.95 7.61
CA THR A 247 -1.65 18.15 8.43
C THR A 247 -0.68 19.22 7.93
N ALA A 248 -0.67 20.40 8.54
CA ALA A 248 0.27 21.47 8.17
C ALA A 248 1.75 21.10 8.38
N SER A 249 2.08 20.09 9.21
CA SER A 249 3.46 19.76 9.59
C SER A 249 3.84 18.31 9.39
N ALA A 250 2.88 17.44 9.09
CA ALA A 250 3.14 16.01 8.97
C ALA A 250 2.21 15.35 7.95
N TYR A 251 2.74 14.33 7.31
CA TYR A 251 2.02 13.36 6.50
C TYR A 251 2.25 11.97 7.08
N THR A 252 1.18 11.22 7.31
CA THR A 252 1.24 9.85 7.79
C THR A 252 0.59 8.92 6.79
N LEU A 253 1.17 7.72 6.64
CA LEU A 253 0.67 6.65 5.80
C LEU A 253 0.70 5.35 6.60
N ASP A 254 -0.42 4.64 6.65
CA ASP A 254 -0.54 3.29 7.23
C ASP A 254 -1.19 2.40 6.17
N ILE A 255 -0.47 1.41 5.67
CA ILE A 255 -0.93 0.49 4.62
C ILE A 255 -0.82 -0.93 5.16
N ALA A 256 -1.89 -1.71 5.03
CA ALA A 256 -1.89 -3.14 5.29
C ALA A 256 -2.36 -3.89 4.04
N PHE A 257 -1.65 -4.93 3.66
CA PHE A 257 -1.99 -5.91 2.64
C PHE A 257 -1.98 -7.30 3.24
N ASP A 258 -3.03 -8.06 2.98
CA ASP A 258 -3.20 -9.45 3.43
C ASP A 258 -3.50 -10.33 2.22
N VAL A 259 -2.59 -11.27 1.90
CA VAL A 259 -2.75 -12.20 0.77
C VAL A 259 -3.14 -13.57 1.29
N ASN A 260 -4.36 -14.01 1.01
CA ASN A 260 -4.92 -15.23 1.57
C ASN A 260 -4.26 -16.54 1.08
N ALA A 261 -3.77 -16.58 -0.16
CA ALA A 261 -3.19 -17.79 -0.74
C ALA A 261 -1.71 -18.04 -0.37
N ALA A 262 -1.00 -17.00 0.07
CA ALA A 262 0.44 -17.06 0.37
C ALA A 262 0.75 -16.92 1.87
N PHE A 263 -0.26 -16.84 2.74
CA PHE A 263 -0.09 -16.51 4.16
C PHE A 263 0.84 -15.30 4.37
N ALA A 264 0.71 -14.32 3.46
CA ALA A 264 1.58 -13.16 3.45
C ALA A 264 0.82 -11.94 3.98
N HIS A 265 1.45 -11.26 4.92
CA HIS A 265 0.96 -10.00 5.45
C HIS A 265 2.02 -8.92 5.26
N ALA A 266 1.64 -7.78 4.74
CA ALA A 266 2.52 -6.63 4.64
C ALA A 266 1.87 -5.44 5.34
N ARG A 267 2.61 -4.79 6.24
CA ARG A 267 2.19 -3.54 6.85
C ARG A 267 3.30 -2.52 6.77
N LEU A 268 2.99 -1.38 6.16
CA LEU A 268 3.89 -0.23 6.08
C LEU A 268 3.28 0.93 6.85
N LYS A 269 4.03 1.46 7.81
CA LYS A 269 3.78 2.78 8.40
C LYS A 269 4.88 3.73 7.99
N ALA A 270 4.52 4.89 7.48
CA ALA A 270 5.47 5.93 7.18
C ALA A 270 4.95 7.27 7.72
N THR A 271 5.85 8.06 8.29
CA THR A 271 5.56 9.41 8.76
C THR A 271 6.59 10.36 8.17
N LEU A 272 6.11 11.34 7.44
CA LEU A 272 6.91 12.43 6.89
C LEU A 272 6.66 13.67 7.74
N THR A 273 7.72 14.30 8.18
CA THR A 273 7.67 15.58 8.89
C THR A 273 8.60 16.57 8.21
N GLN A 274 8.25 17.84 8.29
CA GLN A 274 9.10 18.92 7.76
C GLN A 274 9.59 19.80 8.93
N PRO A 275 10.67 19.39 9.61
CA PRO A 275 11.19 20.13 10.76
C PRO A 275 11.74 21.52 10.41
N SER A 276 12.06 21.75 9.14
CA SER A 276 12.43 23.06 8.61
C SER A 276 12.00 23.21 7.15
N ALA A 277 12.05 24.42 6.62
CA ALA A 277 11.63 24.70 5.23
C ALA A 277 12.35 23.83 4.17
N ASN A 278 13.55 23.36 4.47
CA ASN A 278 14.40 22.66 3.53
C ASN A 278 14.70 21.20 3.91
N ILE A 279 14.19 20.72 5.02
CA ILE A 279 14.46 19.35 5.50
C ILE A 279 13.15 18.60 5.63
N VAL A 280 13.10 17.41 5.07
CA VAL A 280 12.04 16.43 5.30
C VAL A 280 12.64 15.21 5.97
N THR A 281 12.01 14.74 7.04
CA THR A 281 12.36 13.50 7.71
C THR A 281 11.28 12.47 7.43
N VAL A 282 11.70 11.29 6.99
CA VAL A 282 10.84 10.11 6.77
C VAL A 282 11.18 9.09 7.83
N ASN A 283 10.20 8.74 8.64
CA ASN A 283 10.29 7.59 9.55
C ASN A 283 9.44 6.47 8.98
N GLU A 284 9.97 5.26 8.98
CA GLU A 284 9.33 4.11 8.38
C GLU A 284 9.40 2.88 9.27
N ASP A 285 8.34 2.08 9.19
CA ASP A 285 8.20 0.79 9.86
C ASP A 285 7.46 -0.14 8.88
N LEU A 286 8.21 -1.04 8.23
CA LEU A 286 7.67 -2.09 7.39
C LEU A 286 7.76 -3.42 8.14
N ARG A 287 6.67 -4.15 8.18
CA ARG A 287 6.59 -5.53 8.63
C ARG A 287 6.04 -6.39 7.50
N LEU A 288 6.79 -7.41 7.13
CA LEU A 288 6.36 -8.47 6.22
C LEU A 288 6.32 -9.79 7.00
N GLN A 289 5.34 -10.62 6.72
CA GLN A 289 5.24 -11.94 7.32
C GLN A 289 4.87 -12.96 6.24
N PHE A 290 5.69 -13.99 6.11
CA PHE A 290 5.52 -15.12 5.21
C PHE A 290 5.57 -16.38 6.06
N ASP A 291 4.46 -17.10 6.22
CA ASP A 291 4.34 -18.23 7.13
C ASP A 291 4.88 -17.90 8.55
N ALA A 292 5.97 -18.54 8.96
CA ALA A 292 6.62 -18.33 10.25
C ALA A 292 7.72 -17.25 10.22
N GLU A 293 8.12 -16.76 9.04
CA GLU A 293 9.17 -15.74 8.92
C GLU A 293 8.59 -14.34 9.00
N VAL A 294 9.13 -13.55 9.90
CA VAL A 294 8.77 -12.14 10.09
C VAL A 294 9.96 -11.27 9.76
N LEU A 295 9.81 -10.41 8.77
CA LEU A 295 10.81 -9.42 8.37
C LEU A 295 10.34 -8.04 8.82
N THR A 296 11.27 -7.22 9.28
CA THR A 296 11.01 -5.84 9.67
C THR A 296 12.04 -4.90 9.07
N VAL A 297 11.59 -3.71 8.69
CA VAL A 297 12.48 -2.60 8.30
C VAL A 297 12.04 -1.39 9.08
N THR A 298 12.91 -0.88 9.93
CA THR A 298 12.65 0.32 10.72
C THR A 298 13.77 1.32 10.55
N GLY A 299 13.43 2.58 10.34
CA GLY A 299 14.46 3.58 10.12
C GLY A 299 13.96 5.00 10.04
N SER A 300 14.94 5.89 9.89
CA SER A 300 14.70 7.31 9.66
C SER A 300 15.65 7.81 8.58
N GLU A 301 15.10 8.52 7.64
CA GLU A 301 15.83 9.15 6.54
C GLU A 301 15.53 10.64 6.51
N THR A 302 16.50 11.42 6.12
CA THR A 302 16.41 12.88 5.97
C THR A 302 16.73 13.26 4.55
N ILE A 303 15.90 14.09 3.96
CA ILE A 303 16.05 14.62 2.60
C ILE A 303 16.24 16.13 2.70
N ASP A 304 17.34 16.65 2.18
CA ASP A 304 17.53 18.09 1.99
C ASP A 304 16.86 18.52 0.68
N LEU A 305 15.89 19.41 0.79
CA LEU A 305 15.11 19.90 -0.36
C LEU A 305 15.86 20.87 -1.27
N ASN A 306 17.03 21.37 -0.88
CA ASN A 306 17.86 22.23 -1.70
C ASN A 306 18.88 21.44 -2.54
N THR A 307 19.56 20.47 -1.89
CA THR A 307 20.60 19.64 -2.52
C THR A 307 20.06 18.35 -3.10
N PHE A 308 18.86 17.91 -2.63
CA PHE A 308 18.27 16.60 -2.88
C PHE A 308 19.12 15.44 -2.36
N GLU A 309 20.00 15.74 -1.43
CA GLU A 309 20.75 14.71 -0.73
C GLU A 309 19.87 13.97 0.27
N GLU A 310 19.98 12.66 0.26
CA GLU A 310 19.29 11.78 1.17
C GLU A 310 20.30 11.06 2.05
N SER A 311 20.05 11.07 3.36
CA SER A 311 20.88 10.40 4.35
C SER A 311 20.01 9.76 5.42
N GLY A 312 20.45 8.63 5.97
CA GLY A 312 19.67 7.97 6.99
C GLY A 312 20.28 6.67 7.46
N LYS A 313 19.54 6.03 8.36
CA LYS A 313 19.89 4.71 8.88
C LYS A 313 18.64 3.86 9.00
N VAL A 314 18.75 2.63 8.52
CA VAL A 314 17.69 1.64 8.55
C VAL A 314 18.20 0.36 9.19
N THR A 315 17.34 -0.30 9.97
CA THR A 315 17.58 -1.61 10.56
C THR A 315 16.65 -2.62 9.91
N VAL A 316 17.21 -3.69 9.42
CA VAL A 316 16.49 -4.86 8.87
C VAL A 316 16.53 -5.97 9.92
N GLY A 317 15.36 -6.46 10.31
CA GLY A 317 15.20 -7.54 11.28
C GLY A 317 14.57 -8.79 10.67
N VAL A 318 14.89 -9.93 11.27
CA VAL A 318 14.30 -11.24 10.97
C VAL A 318 13.91 -11.91 12.27
N ASN A 319 12.64 -12.27 12.43
CA ASN A 319 12.10 -12.96 13.61
C ASN A 319 12.48 -12.31 14.94
N GLY A 320 12.54 -10.95 14.95
CA GLY A 320 12.91 -10.16 16.13
C GLY A 320 14.41 -9.97 16.35
N GLY A 321 15.28 -10.63 15.60
CA GLY A 321 16.73 -10.40 15.61
C GLY A 321 17.17 -9.41 14.53
N ILE A 322 18.35 -8.80 14.70
CA ILE A 322 18.91 -7.87 13.70
C ILE A 322 19.62 -8.66 12.60
N TYR A 323 19.13 -8.55 11.36
CA TYR A 323 19.77 -9.12 10.18
C TYR A 323 20.89 -8.21 9.68
N ALA A 324 20.56 -6.94 9.47
CA ALA A 324 21.52 -5.95 9.01
C ALA A 324 21.12 -4.53 9.42
N THR A 325 22.09 -3.63 9.39
CA THR A 325 21.83 -2.18 9.36
C THR A 325 22.29 -1.62 8.03
N ALA A 326 21.55 -0.64 7.51
CA ALA A 326 21.92 0.08 6.30
C ALA A 326 22.20 1.55 6.65
N ALA A 327 23.34 2.05 6.19
CA ALA A 327 23.58 3.48 6.08
C ALA A 327 23.11 3.92 4.69
N ILE A 328 22.28 4.96 4.65
CA ILE A 328 21.75 5.52 3.40
C ILE A 328 22.55 6.76 3.06
N ALA A 329 23.10 6.82 1.86
CA ALA A 329 23.75 8.00 1.32
C ALA A 329 23.30 8.22 -0.13
N ASN A 330 22.70 9.36 -0.41
CA ASN A 330 22.13 9.68 -1.73
C ASN A 330 21.18 8.62 -2.27
N GLY A 331 20.32 8.06 -1.39
CA GLY A 331 19.35 7.03 -1.71
C GLY A 331 19.93 5.62 -1.92
N THR A 332 21.24 5.43 -1.69
CA THR A 332 21.91 4.13 -1.84
C THR A 332 22.17 3.52 -0.47
N PRO A 333 21.61 2.33 -0.16
CA PRO A 333 21.90 1.63 1.08
C PRO A 333 23.25 0.92 1.01
N THR A 334 24.02 1.03 2.10
CA THR A 334 25.21 0.23 2.35
C THR A 334 24.95 -0.65 3.57
N PHE A 335 24.88 -1.97 3.36
CA PHE A 335 24.51 -2.92 4.42
C PHE A 335 25.71 -3.40 5.21
N THR A 336 25.49 -3.52 6.53
CA THR A 336 26.41 -4.15 7.49
C THR A 336 25.62 -5.20 8.26
N GLY A 337 26.14 -6.43 8.35
CA GLY A 337 25.46 -7.53 9.05
C GLY A 337 25.28 -7.27 10.55
N GLY A 338 24.17 -7.71 11.09
CA GLY A 338 23.85 -7.62 12.52
C GLY A 338 24.92 -8.31 13.35
N GLY A 339 25.37 -7.65 14.45
CA GLY A 339 26.44 -8.18 15.30
C GLY A 339 27.80 -8.33 14.61
N GLY A 340 28.00 -7.70 13.45
CA GLY A 340 29.26 -7.80 12.69
C GLY A 340 29.39 -9.08 11.87
N GLN A 341 28.30 -9.82 11.63
CA GLN A 341 28.32 -11.00 10.76
C GLN A 341 28.62 -10.63 9.30
N ASP A 342 29.35 -11.51 8.61
CA ASP A 342 29.59 -11.35 7.18
C ASP A 342 28.30 -11.57 6.37
N LEU A 343 28.06 -10.71 5.39
CA LEU A 343 26.96 -10.83 4.43
C LEU A 343 27.44 -11.54 3.16
N THR A 344 26.75 -12.60 2.78
CA THR A 344 26.98 -13.29 1.51
C THR A 344 26.31 -12.54 0.35
N PRO A 345 26.63 -12.85 -0.93
CA PRO A 345 25.89 -12.31 -2.06
C PRO A 345 24.39 -12.57 -2.00
N ASN A 346 23.96 -13.74 -1.50
CA ASN A 346 22.54 -14.07 -1.35
C ASN A 346 21.87 -13.22 -0.25
N ASP A 347 22.58 -12.94 0.85
CA ASP A 347 22.12 -12.01 1.88
C ASP A 347 21.88 -10.62 1.28
N LEU A 348 22.77 -10.13 0.42
CA LEU A 348 22.61 -8.82 -0.24
C LEU A 348 21.41 -8.79 -1.19
N VAL A 349 21.12 -9.88 -1.90
CA VAL A 349 19.90 -10.00 -2.73
C VAL A 349 18.67 -9.88 -1.86
N ALA A 350 18.58 -10.63 -0.76
CA ALA A 350 17.45 -10.56 0.17
C ALA A 350 17.30 -9.17 0.81
N LEU A 351 18.40 -8.58 1.28
CA LEU A 351 18.39 -7.25 1.90
C LEU A 351 17.90 -6.15 0.94
N ASN A 352 18.34 -6.20 -0.32
CA ASN A 352 17.84 -5.28 -1.34
C ASN A 352 16.36 -5.49 -1.65
N ALA A 353 15.88 -6.75 -1.69
CA ALA A 353 14.47 -7.05 -1.88
C ALA A 353 13.62 -6.53 -0.69
N ILE A 354 14.05 -6.80 0.55
CA ILE A 354 13.37 -6.36 1.77
C ILE A 354 13.32 -4.83 1.84
N TYR A 355 14.43 -4.15 1.60
CA TYR A 355 14.49 -2.69 1.59
C TYR A 355 13.62 -2.11 0.47
N GLY A 356 13.68 -2.70 -0.73
CA GLY A 356 12.88 -2.29 -1.89
C GLY A 356 11.37 -2.50 -1.71
N ALA A 357 10.96 -3.43 -0.82
CA ALA A 357 9.56 -3.73 -0.57
C ALA A 357 8.77 -2.52 -0.06
N ILE A 358 9.41 -1.60 0.67
CA ILE A 358 8.78 -0.34 1.12
C ILE A 358 8.26 0.45 -0.10
N GLY A 359 9.14 0.66 -1.08
CA GLY A 359 8.76 1.36 -2.31
C GLY A 359 7.70 0.62 -3.12
N THR A 360 7.77 -0.72 -3.14
CA THR A 360 6.77 -1.55 -3.83
C THR A 360 5.39 -1.40 -3.19
N VAL A 361 5.26 -1.61 -1.88
CA VAL A 361 3.99 -1.48 -1.13
C VAL A 361 3.37 -0.09 -1.34
N ALA A 362 4.16 0.97 -1.20
CA ALA A 362 3.68 2.33 -1.40
C ALA A 362 3.27 2.61 -2.86
N SER A 363 4.02 2.10 -3.83
CA SER A 363 3.70 2.26 -5.26
C SER A 363 2.38 1.57 -5.61
N ARG A 364 2.13 0.37 -5.08
CA ARG A 364 0.89 -0.38 -5.33
C ARG A 364 -0.32 0.30 -4.70
N PHE A 365 -0.16 0.83 -3.49
CA PHE A 365 -1.19 1.68 -2.91
C PHE A 365 -1.51 2.91 -3.79
N GLY A 366 -0.46 3.59 -4.30
CA GLY A 366 -0.64 4.69 -5.24
C GLY A 366 -1.40 4.29 -6.51
N ALA A 367 -1.18 3.08 -7.03
CA ALA A 367 -1.90 2.58 -8.19
C ALA A 367 -3.38 2.28 -7.88
N LEU A 368 -3.68 1.68 -6.72
CA LEU A 368 -5.07 1.44 -6.26
C LEU A 368 -5.85 2.74 -6.06
N SER A 369 -5.20 3.79 -5.61
CA SER A 369 -5.84 5.09 -5.40
C SER A 369 -5.92 5.96 -6.67
N ALA A 370 -5.23 5.59 -7.75
CA ALA A 370 -5.19 6.34 -9.00
C ALA A 370 -6.56 6.59 -9.65
N PRO A 371 -7.53 5.66 -9.66
CA PRO A 371 -8.86 5.92 -10.18
C PRO A 371 -9.56 7.12 -9.53
N GLY A 372 -9.42 7.26 -8.20
CA GLY A 372 -9.95 8.42 -7.49
C GLY A 372 -9.24 9.73 -7.85
N ALA A 373 -7.99 9.66 -8.26
CA ALA A 373 -7.22 10.82 -8.68
C ALA A 373 -7.47 11.22 -10.14
N SER A 374 -7.91 10.28 -10.98
CA SER A 374 -8.08 10.47 -12.41
C SER A 374 -9.42 11.07 -12.81
N ILE A 375 -10.43 10.90 -11.99
CA ILE A 375 -11.74 11.49 -12.27
C ILE A 375 -11.75 12.92 -11.75
N GLY A 376 -10.97 13.79 -12.35
CA GLY A 376 -10.88 15.25 -12.30
C GLY A 376 -11.83 15.99 -11.36
N VAL A 377 -11.88 15.51 -10.19
CA VAL A 377 -12.77 16.01 -9.18
C VAL A 377 -11.96 16.75 -8.15
#